data_52447f709475945e2d9f5750027e1a7c
#
_entry.id   52447f709475945e2d9f5750027e1a7c
#
_cell.length_a   1.000
_cell.length_b   1.000
_cell.length_c   1.000
_cell.angle_alpha   90.00
_cell.angle_beta   90.00
_cell.angle_gamma   90.00
#
_symmetry.space_group_name_H-M   'P 1'
#
loop_
_entity.id
_entity.type
_entity.pdbx_description
1 polymer ?
#
loop_
_entity_poly.entity_id
_entity_poly.type
_entity_poly.pdbx_seq_one_letter_code
_entity_poly.pdbx_strand_id
1 'polypeptide(L)'
;MKAVRSLLAALVLCSCNRSSPPKPPETPSAPVEVADVETRNMPVEMKAIGAVEPISSVQLKSKVQGEILEVHFSDGAQVKAGDLLFTIDSRPFQAALKRAEANLEIARFAAANAIEQAGRYSSLIKSGVASKEQTSQILSTADAQKSGLAARQADVDEAQLSVDWSQVRSPIAGRAGAALLKAGNIAQPNVDTLAVINQMQPIYVAFSLPENSLADVRKWMEKAKATVSAYDPDSGNLLGSGELTFVDNAVDRTSGMVAFKATFPNTDDSLWPGQFVDVTVKLAEEPGAIVIPAAAIMEGQHGAQVYVVTGETADLRKIEVERSLNGLAVVKSGLRPGEIVVTTGQLRVIPGGRVSIKSGSTSLAPVSK
;
A
#
# COMPACT_ATOMS: atom_id res chain seq x y z
N MET A 1 13.40 -117.45 54.42
CA MET A 1 14.88 -117.43 54.41
C MET A 1 15.28 -115.99 53.95
N LYS A 2 15.87 -115.34 54.84
CA LYS A 2 17.04 -114.43 54.75
C LYS A 2 16.97 -113.34 53.62
N ALA A 3 17.29 -112.09 53.77
CA ALA A 3 17.98 -111.30 54.75
C ALA A 3 17.91 -109.80 54.22
N VAL A 4 17.61 -108.81 54.98
CA VAL A 4 18.54 -107.96 55.67
C VAL A 4 19.19 -106.81 54.82
N ARG A 5 19.02 -105.60 55.29
CA ARG A 5 19.98 -104.42 55.30
C ARG A 5 19.89 -103.49 54.10
N SER A 6 20.03 -102.22 54.22
CA SER A 6 20.43 -101.19 55.28
C SER A 6 20.18 -99.83 54.64
N LEU A 7 19.51 -98.99 55.26
CA LEU A 7 19.94 -97.64 55.79
C LEU A 7 21.06 -96.96 55.05
N LEU A 8 20.78 -95.86 54.39
CA LEU A 8 21.61 -94.64 54.51
C LEU A 8 20.78 -93.34 54.15
N ALA A 9 20.64 -92.53 55.14
CA ALA A 9 20.06 -91.18 55.04
C ALA A 9 21.06 -90.25 54.34
N ALA A 10 20.69 -89.60 53.28
CA ALA A 10 21.40 -88.44 52.72
C ALA A 10 20.52 -87.19 52.78
N LEU A 11 20.89 -86.34 53.69
CA LEU A 11 20.32 -85.02 53.97
C LEU A 11 20.79 -84.08 52.82
N VAL A 12 19.93 -83.76 51.84
CA VAL A 12 20.24 -82.74 50.84
C VAL A 12 19.66 -81.43 51.30
N LEU A 13 20.53 -80.49 51.74
CA LEU A 13 20.27 -79.10 52.02
C LEU A 13 19.91 -78.39 50.74
N CYS A 14 18.61 -78.14 50.52
CA CYS A 14 18.11 -77.31 49.39
C CYS A 14 18.35 -75.86 49.77
N SER A 15 19.45 -75.26 49.25
CA SER A 15 19.76 -73.83 49.33
C SER A 15 18.76 -73.08 48.43
N CYS A 16 17.78 -72.39 49.02
CA CYS A 16 16.87 -71.50 48.34
C CYS A 16 17.69 -70.24 47.93
N ASN A 17 18.14 -70.26 46.64
CA ASN A 17 18.65 -69.09 45.97
C ASN A 17 17.47 -68.19 45.66
N ARG A 18 17.21 -67.14 46.43
CA ARG A 18 16.24 -66.08 46.13
C ARG A 18 16.79 -65.30 44.92
N SER A 19 16.47 -65.68 43.74
CA SER A 19 16.59 -64.82 42.54
C SER A 19 15.69 -63.60 42.76
N SER A 20 16.26 -62.39 42.80
CA SER A 20 15.55 -61.14 42.76
C SER A 20 14.66 -61.13 41.53
N PRO A 21 13.39 -60.63 41.61
CA PRO A 21 12.52 -60.56 40.45
C PRO A 21 13.24 -59.77 39.34
N PRO A 22 13.13 -60.16 38.08
CA PRO A 22 13.70 -59.42 36.96
C PRO A 22 13.14 -58.01 36.98
N LYS A 23 14.04 -57.02 36.97
CA LYS A 23 13.70 -55.61 36.78
C LYS A 23 12.83 -55.52 35.51
N PRO A 24 11.66 -54.85 35.56
CA PRO A 24 10.85 -54.71 34.35
C PRO A 24 11.71 -54.17 33.21
N PRO A 25 11.53 -54.63 31.98
CA PRO A 25 12.31 -54.11 30.85
C PRO A 25 12.13 -52.58 30.79
N GLU A 26 13.26 -51.87 30.91
CA GLU A 26 13.26 -50.42 30.72
C GLU A 26 12.76 -50.16 29.31
N THR A 27 11.59 -49.53 29.19
CA THR A 27 11.07 -49.06 27.90
C THR A 27 12.14 -48.17 27.25
N PRO A 28 12.56 -48.49 25.99
CA PRO A 28 13.62 -47.71 25.37
C PRO A 28 13.19 -46.25 25.28
N SER A 29 14.02 -45.34 25.86
CA SER A 29 13.77 -43.89 25.76
C SER A 29 13.98 -43.43 24.34
N ALA A 30 13.04 -42.67 23.80
CA ALA A 30 13.15 -42.07 22.47
C ALA A 30 14.11 -40.86 22.54
N PRO A 31 15.18 -40.82 21.72
CA PRO A 31 16.08 -39.67 21.68
C PRO A 31 15.36 -38.51 20.99
N VAL A 32 15.26 -37.34 21.66
CA VAL A 32 14.56 -36.14 21.17
C VAL A 32 15.40 -34.88 21.34
N GLU A 33 15.19 -33.90 20.47
CA GLU A 33 15.61 -32.53 20.68
C GLU A 33 14.43 -31.72 21.18
N VAL A 34 14.72 -30.73 22.01
CA VAL A 34 13.69 -29.96 22.70
C VAL A 34 13.95 -28.44 22.57
N ALA A 35 12.92 -27.67 22.76
CA ALA A 35 13.00 -26.22 22.91
C ALA A 35 12.08 -25.76 24.04
N ASP A 36 12.47 -24.64 24.65
CA ASP A 36 11.68 -24.01 25.70
C ASP A 36 10.51 -23.23 25.08
N VAL A 37 9.38 -23.23 25.79
CA VAL A 37 8.23 -22.36 25.49
C VAL A 37 8.53 -20.98 26.06
N GLU A 38 8.79 -20.01 25.19
CA GLU A 38 9.18 -18.66 25.59
C GLU A 38 8.02 -17.67 25.40
N THR A 39 8.13 -16.52 26.08
CA THR A 39 7.32 -15.36 25.81
C THR A 39 8.15 -14.33 25.05
N ARG A 40 7.66 -13.90 23.88
CA ARG A 40 8.31 -12.88 23.05
C ARG A 40 7.32 -11.85 22.58
N ASN A 41 7.82 -10.64 22.29
CA ASN A 41 7.04 -9.68 21.53
C ASN A 41 7.04 -10.12 20.05
N MET A 42 5.87 -10.43 19.53
CA MET A 42 5.72 -10.92 18.16
C MET A 42 4.96 -9.89 17.32
N PRO A 43 5.49 -9.53 16.14
CA PRO A 43 4.77 -8.63 15.26
C PRO A 43 3.52 -9.31 14.70
N VAL A 44 2.45 -8.53 14.58
CA VAL A 44 1.26 -8.90 13.84
C VAL A 44 1.42 -8.34 12.44
N GLU A 45 1.75 -9.21 11.49
CA GLU A 45 2.05 -8.84 10.11
C GLU A 45 1.10 -9.53 9.15
N MET A 46 0.74 -8.82 8.09
CA MET A 46 0.01 -9.36 6.95
C MET A 46 0.84 -9.17 5.69
N LYS A 47 0.89 -10.20 4.86
CA LYS A 47 1.59 -10.18 3.57
C LYS A 47 0.60 -10.13 2.44
N ALA A 48 0.91 -9.33 1.42
CA ALA A 48 0.13 -9.21 0.19
C ALA A 48 1.06 -8.91 -0.99
N ILE A 49 0.56 -9.09 -2.19
CA ILE A 49 1.20 -8.56 -3.39
C ILE A 49 0.59 -7.18 -3.65
N GLY A 50 1.44 -6.20 -3.89
CA GLY A 50 1.05 -4.84 -4.21
C GLY A 50 1.52 -4.42 -5.59
N ALA A 51 0.92 -3.35 -6.09
CA ALA A 51 1.35 -2.64 -7.29
C ALA A 51 1.64 -1.19 -6.94
N VAL A 52 2.72 -0.68 -7.49
CA VAL A 52 3.11 0.73 -7.31
C VAL A 52 2.27 1.59 -8.24
N GLU A 53 1.64 2.63 -7.70
CA GLU A 53 0.81 3.57 -8.44
C GLU A 53 1.23 5.01 -8.15
N PRO A 54 1.28 5.91 -9.17
CA PRO A 54 1.51 7.31 -8.91
C PRO A 54 0.30 7.92 -8.16
N ILE A 55 0.55 8.85 -7.23
CA ILE A 55 -0.55 9.56 -6.56
C ILE A 55 -1.34 10.38 -7.58
N SER A 56 -0.64 10.99 -8.54
CA SER A 56 -1.23 11.75 -9.63
C SER A 56 -0.55 11.37 -10.95
N SER A 57 -1.38 11.07 -11.95
CA SER A 57 -0.96 10.80 -13.32
C SER A 57 -1.75 11.70 -14.25
N VAL A 58 -1.08 12.52 -15.03
CA VAL A 58 -1.72 13.48 -15.93
C VAL A 58 -1.30 13.20 -17.37
N GLN A 59 -2.30 12.91 -18.20
CA GLN A 59 -2.15 12.89 -19.65
C GLN A 59 -2.22 14.33 -20.17
N LEU A 60 -1.08 14.85 -20.59
CA LEU A 60 -0.97 16.19 -21.11
C LEU A 60 -1.54 16.23 -22.54
N LYS A 61 -2.59 17.02 -22.75
CA LYS A 61 -3.23 17.19 -24.04
C LYS A 61 -3.17 18.64 -24.47
N SER A 62 -3.11 18.88 -25.80
CA SER A 62 -3.27 20.22 -26.33
C SER A 62 -4.71 20.69 -26.15
N LYS A 63 -4.90 22.00 -25.85
CA LYS A 63 -6.20 22.68 -25.83
C LYS A 63 -6.45 23.45 -27.10
N VAL A 64 -5.41 23.67 -27.94
CA VAL A 64 -5.49 24.38 -29.20
C VAL A 64 -4.91 23.53 -30.34
N GLN A 65 -5.39 23.76 -31.57
CA GLN A 65 -4.83 23.13 -32.74
C GLN A 65 -3.65 23.94 -33.26
N GLY A 66 -2.52 23.26 -33.54
CA GLY A 66 -1.39 23.92 -34.17
C GLY A 66 -0.17 23.02 -34.27
N GLU A 67 0.82 23.48 -35.03
CA GLU A 67 2.11 22.80 -35.17
C GLU A 67 2.91 22.93 -33.89
N ILE A 68 3.51 21.85 -33.41
CA ILE A 68 4.47 21.85 -32.33
C ILE A 68 5.78 22.39 -32.87
N LEU A 69 6.19 23.55 -32.41
CA LEU A 69 7.46 24.17 -32.81
C LEU A 69 8.63 23.58 -32.04
N GLU A 70 8.46 23.36 -30.73
CA GLU A 70 9.54 22.93 -29.86
C GLU A 70 9.03 22.07 -28.72
N VAL A 71 9.85 21.08 -28.31
CA VAL A 71 9.68 20.25 -27.12
C VAL A 71 10.82 20.60 -26.18
N HIS A 72 10.49 21.09 -24.97
CA HIS A 72 11.46 21.68 -24.03
C HIS A 72 11.97 20.71 -22.96
N PHE A 73 11.67 19.43 -23.03
CA PHE A 73 12.13 18.41 -22.09
C PHE A 73 12.70 17.20 -22.82
N SER A 74 13.53 16.42 -22.15
CA SER A 74 13.97 15.11 -22.62
C SER A 74 13.06 14.02 -22.07
N ASP A 75 12.88 12.95 -22.86
CA ASP A 75 12.10 11.78 -22.44
C ASP A 75 12.61 11.25 -21.09
N GLY A 76 11.71 11.04 -20.14
CA GLY A 76 12.05 10.59 -18.80
C GLY A 76 12.58 11.67 -17.84
N ALA A 77 12.62 12.94 -18.23
CA ALA A 77 13.11 14.03 -17.38
C ALA A 77 12.17 14.31 -16.19
N GLN A 78 12.74 14.77 -15.09
CA GLN A 78 11.97 15.35 -14.00
C GLN A 78 11.53 16.77 -14.36
N VAL A 79 10.27 17.08 -14.11
CA VAL A 79 9.64 18.38 -14.40
C VAL A 79 8.93 18.90 -13.14
N LYS A 80 8.86 20.22 -13.02
CA LYS A 80 8.14 20.91 -11.96
C LYS A 80 6.78 21.40 -12.47
N ALA A 81 5.85 21.63 -11.56
CA ALA A 81 4.61 22.31 -11.90
C ALA A 81 4.92 23.70 -12.49
N GLY A 82 4.33 24.02 -13.66
CA GLY A 82 4.55 25.26 -14.38
C GLY A 82 5.65 25.21 -15.43
N ASP A 83 6.51 24.20 -15.47
CA ASP A 83 7.57 24.08 -16.48
C ASP A 83 6.95 24.00 -17.89
N LEU A 84 7.53 24.76 -18.84
CA LEU A 84 7.16 24.75 -20.22
C LEU A 84 7.63 23.44 -20.86
N LEU A 85 6.71 22.69 -21.46
CA LEU A 85 7.00 21.38 -22.05
C LEU A 85 6.89 21.39 -23.57
N PHE A 86 5.87 22.06 -24.10
CA PHE A 86 5.70 22.19 -25.55
C PHE A 86 5.34 23.62 -25.91
N THR A 87 5.86 24.06 -27.06
CA THR A 87 5.45 25.33 -27.71
C THR A 87 4.72 24.98 -29.00
N ILE A 88 3.47 25.38 -29.07
CA ILE A 88 2.63 25.29 -30.28
C ILE A 88 2.71 26.65 -31.01
N ASP A 89 2.62 26.67 -32.33
CA ASP A 89 2.65 27.91 -33.13
C ASP A 89 1.57 28.87 -32.66
N SER A 90 1.99 29.93 -31.98
CA SER A 90 1.12 30.95 -31.42
C SER A 90 0.77 32.08 -32.38
N ARG A 91 1.41 32.15 -33.55
CA ARG A 91 1.20 33.27 -34.52
C ARG A 91 -0.26 33.45 -34.92
N PRO A 92 -1.05 32.41 -35.23
CA PRO A 92 -2.48 32.58 -35.56
C PRO A 92 -3.27 33.14 -34.35
N PHE A 93 -2.98 32.70 -33.14
CA PHE A 93 -3.65 33.12 -31.91
C PHE A 93 -3.29 34.57 -31.56
N GLN A 94 -2.02 34.97 -31.70
CA GLN A 94 -1.57 36.36 -31.52
C GLN A 94 -2.25 37.30 -32.51
N ALA A 95 -2.42 36.89 -33.78
CA ALA A 95 -3.13 37.67 -34.75
C ALA A 95 -4.63 37.82 -34.40
N ALA A 96 -5.24 36.74 -33.87
CA ALA A 96 -6.63 36.80 -33.39
C ALA A 96 -6.77 37.71 -32.16
N LEU A 97 -5.83 37.64 -31.20
CA LEU A 97 -5.80 38.52 -30.02
C LEU A 97 -5.71 40.01 -30.45
N LYS A 98 -4.75 40.37 -31.29
CA LYS A 98 -4.61 41.75 -31.81
C LYS A 98 -5.87 42.25 -32.46
N ARG A 99 -6.59 41.38 -33.21
CA ARG A 99 -7.88 41.75 -33.84
C ARG A 99 -8.96 41.98 -32.79
N ALA A 100 -9.05 41.14 -31.76
CA ALA A 100 -10.00 41.27 -30.65
C ALA A 100 -9.73 42.54 -29.84
N GLU A 101 -8.47 42.86 -29.56
CA GLU A 101 -8.05 44.08 -28.88
C GLU A 101 -8.45 45.36 -29.71
N ALA A 102 -8.23 45.35 -31.03
CA ALA A 102 -8.64 46.46 -31.88
C ALA A 102 -10.16 46.66 -31.86
N ASN A 103 -10.96 45.56 -31.90
CA ASN A 103 -12.42 45.63 -31.82
C ASN A 103 -12.88 46.15 -30.43
N LEU A 104 -12.21 45.78 -29.36
CA LEU A 104 -12.44 46.27 -27.99
C LEU A 104 -12.22 47.80 -27.93
N GLU A 105 -11.13 48.31 -28.49
CA GLU A 105 -10.85 49.72 -28.51
C GLU A 105 -11.94 50.51 -29.30
N ILE A 106 -12.39 49.99 -30.43
CA ILE A 106 -13.53 50.61 -31.19
C ILE A 106 -14.77 50.67 -30.28
N ALA A 107 -15.12 49.54 -29.63
CA ALA A 107 -16.29 49.49 -28.75
C ALA A 107 -16.15 50.41 -27.54
N ARG A 108 -14.92 50.59 -26.98
CA ARG A 108 -14.63 51.46 -25.90
C ARG A 108 -14.88 52.94 -26.23
N PHE A 109 -14.42 53.36 -27.42
CA PHE A 109 -14.71 54.74 -27.89
C PHE A 109 -16.20 54.94 -28.17
N ALA A 110 -16.89 53.96 -28.76
CA ALA A 110 -18.33 54.03 -28.99
C ALA A 110 -19.14 54.14 -27.69
N ALA A 111 -18.80 53.31 -26.70
CA ALA A 111 -19.39 53.33 -25.36
C ALA A 111 -19.12 54.67 -24.64
N ALA A 112 -17.86 55.17 -24.67
CA ALA A 112 -17.47 56.41 -24.04
C ALA A 112 -18.30 57.59 -24.63
N ASN A 113 -18.42 57.70 -25.95
CA ASN A 113 -19.22 58.72 -26.62
C ASN A 113 -20.71 58.62 -26.27
N ALA A 114 -21.28 57.44 -26.24
CA ALA A 114 -22.69 57.21 -25.88
C ALA A 114 -22.95 57.59 -24.38
N ILE A 115 -22.05 57.23 -23.49
CA ILE A 115 -22.17 57.60 -22.06
C ILE A 115 -22.08 59.11 -21.87
N GLU A 116 -21.14 59.79 -22.53
CA GLU A 116 -21.02 61.24 -22.48
C GLU A 116 -22.28 61.93 -23.03
N GLN A 117 -22.82 61.42 -24.13
CA GLN A 117 -24.08 61.93 -24.71
C GLN A 117 -25.26 61.71 -23.73
N ALA A 118 -25.38 60.54 -23.13
CA ALA A 118 -26.37 60.23 -22.10
C ALA A 118 -26.27 61.18 -20.89
N GLY A 119 -25.03 61.47 -20.44
CA GLY A 119 -24.77 62.45 -19.36
C GLY A 119 -25.24 63.88 -19.72
N ARG A 120 -24.96 64.35 -20.95
CA ARG A 120 -25.45 65.64 -21.45
C ARG A 120 -27.00 65.69 -21.48
N TYR A 121 -27.66 64.70 -22.05
CA TYR A 121 -29.12 64.67 -22.10
C TYR A 121 -29.77 64.49 -20.74
N SER A 122 -29.17 63.78 -19.82
CA SER A 122 -29.62 63.71 -18.41
C SER A 122 -29.59 65.06 -17.69
N SER A 123 -28.68 65.94 -18.07
CA SER A 123 -28.64 67.31 -17.56
C SER A 123 -29.67 68.20 -18.21
N LEU A 124 -29.88 68.10 -19.55
CA LEU A 124 -30.84 68.88 -20.30
C LEU A 124 -32.30 68.56 -19.93
N ILE A 125 -32.63 67.31 -19.58
CA ILE A 125 -33.99 66.98 -19.12
C ILE A 125 -34.30 67.61 -17.75
N LYS A 126 -33.28 67.75 -16.87
CA LYS A 126 -33.44 68.46 -15.59
C LYS A 126 -33.72 69.94 -15.75
N SER A 127 -33.21 70.57 -16.80
CA SER A 127 -33.46 71.98 -17.16
C SER A 127 -34.71 72.17 -18.01
N GLY A 128 -35.47 71.10 -18.31
CA GLY A 128 -36.73 71.20 -19.07
C GLY A 128 -36.55 71.36 -20.59
N VAL A 129 -35.33 71.22 -21.11
CA VAL A 129 -35.02 71.49 -22.53
C VAL A 129 -35.14 70.23 -23.43
N ALA A 130 -34.96 69.00 -22.85
CA ALA A 130 -35.01 67.76 -23.61
C ALA A 130 -36.30 66.97 -23.38
N SER A 131 -36.78 66.26 -24.42
CA SER A 131 -37.91 65.31 -24.33
C SER A 131 -37.55 64.09 -23.50
N LYS A 132 -38.51 63.60 -22.69
CA LYS A 132 -38.34 62.33 -21.91
C LYS A 132 -38.09 61.14 -22.83
N GLU A 133 -38.80 61.04 -23.94
CA GLU A 133 -38.66 59.94 -24.90
C GLU A 133 -37.26 59.92 -25.53
N GLN A 134 -36.77 61.06 -25.99
CA GLN A 134 -35.44 61.21 -26.58
C GLN A 134 -34.34 60.88 -25.56
N THR A 135 -34.49 61.32 -24.32
CA THR A 135 -33.53 60.99 -23.25
C THR A 135 -33.53 59.53 -22.94
N SER A 136 -34.72 58.87 -22.87
CA SER A 136 -34.83 57.42 -22.65
C SER A 136 -34.13 56.62 -23.75
N GLN A 137 -34.31 57.02 -25.02
CA GLN A 137 -33.67 56.39 -26.17
C GLN A 137 -32.13 56.49 -26.10
N ILE A 138 -31.59 57.63 -25.71
CA ILE A 138 -30.14 57.86 -25.59
C ILE A 138 -29.56 57.06 -24.41
N LEU A 139 -30.24 56.99 -23.26
CA LEU A 139 -29.85 56.18 -22.14
C LEU A 139 -29.82 54.72 -22.51
N SER A 140 -30.88 54.20 -23.18
CA SER A 140 -30.91 52.80 -23.64
C SER A 140 -29.78 52.49 -24.63
N THR A 141 -29.43 53.50 -25.51
CA THR A 141 -28.29 53.36 -26.42
C THR A 141 -26.96 53.27 -25.66
N ALA A 142 -26.77 54.12 -24.64
CA ALA A 142 -25.58 54.08 -23.84
C ALA A 142 -25.42 52.72 -23.06
N ASP A 143 -26.54 52.21 -22.52
CA ASP A 143 -26.54 50.92 -21.85
C ASP A 143 -26.26 49.78 -22.84
N ALA A 144 -26.81 49.83 -24.07
CA ALA A 144 -26.51 48.84 -25.12
C ALA A 144 -25.01 48.89 -25.50
N GLN A 145 -24.42 50.06 -25.68
CA GLN A 145 -22.99 50.20 -26.02
C GLN A 145 -22.10 49.71 -24.86
N LYS A 146 -22.48 50.00 -23.61
CA LYS A 146 -21.77 49.50 -22.42
C LYS A 146 -21.80 47.95 -22.34
N SER A 147 -22.95 47.33 -22.65
CA SER A 147 -23.06 45.89 -22.70
C SER A 147 -22.25 45.31 -23.86
N GLY A 148 -22.23 46.01 -25.04
CA GLY A 148 -21.38 45.61 -26.17
C GLY A 148 -19.88 45.66 -25.85
N LEU A 149 -19.45 46.65 -25.05
CA LEU A 149 -18.05 46.72 -24.58
C LEU A 149 -17.66 45.49 -23.72
N ALA A 150 -18.54 45.05 -22.82
CA ALA A 150 -18.30 43.86 -22.02
C ALA A 150 -18.18 42.59 -22.87
N ALA A 151 -18.99 42.47 -23.94
CA ALA A 151 -18.88 41.36 -24.88
C ALA A 151 -17.52 41.36 -25.63
N ARG A 152 -17.02 42.52 -26.06
CA ARG A 152 -15.71 42.62 -26.72
C ARG A 152 -14.56 42.35 -25.76
N GLN A 153 -14.69 42.69 -24.48
CA GLN A 153 -13.71 42.30 -23.47
C GLN A 153 -13.64 40.78 -23.37
N ALA A 154 -14.77 40.09 -23.34
CA ALA A 154 -14.80 38.62 -23.31
C ALA A 154 -14.13 37.98 -24.55
N ASP A 155 -14.31 38.61 -25.75
CA ASP A 155 -13.63 38.18 -26.99
C ASP A 155 -12.09 38.26 -26.86
N VAL A 156 -11.58 39.33 -26.19
CA VAL A 156 -10.13 39.50 -25.89
C VAL A 156 -9.68 38.44 -24.93
N ASP A 157 -10.42 38.22 -23.85
CA ASP A 157 -10.07 37.23 -22.83
C ASP A 157 -10.01 35.80 -23.44
N GLU A 158 -10.94 35.44 -24.33
CA GLU A 158 -10.92 34.16 -25.06
C GLU A 158 -9.70 34.03 -25.98
N ALA A 159 -9.38 35.09 -26.73
CA ALA A 159 -8.23 35.10 -27.62
C ALA A 159 -6.90 35.01 -26.81
N GLN A 160 -6.81 35.66 -25.66
CA GLN A 160 -5.65 35.56 -24.75
C GLN A 160 -5.49 34.12 -24.22
N LEU A 161 -6.59 33.46 -23.80
CA LEU A 161 -6.53 32.06 -23.38
C LEU A 161 -5.97 31.15 -24.45
N SER A 162 -6.30 31.41 -25.72
CA SER A 162 -5.79 30.62 -26.85
C SER A 162 -4.28 30.81 -27.05
N VAL A 163 -3.76 32.02 -26.81
CA VAL A 163 -2.31 32.30 -26.79
C VAL A 163 -1.65 31.59 -25.63
N ASP A 164 -2.24 31.64 -24.44
CA ASP A 164 -1.69 30.99 -23.24
C ASP A 164 -1.64 29.45 -23.41
N TRP A 165 -2.67 28.84 -24.01
CA TRP A 165 -2.74 27.42 -24.28
C TRP A 165 -1.78 26.94 -25.38
N SER A 166 -1.22 27.85 -26.18
CA SER A 166 -0.13 27.51 -27.11
C SER A 166 1.17 27.17 -26.39
N GLN A 167 1.33 27.59 -25.11
CA GLN A 167 2.42 27.22 -24.22
C GLN A 167 1.95 26.12 -23.28
N VAL A 168 2.24 24.87 -23.62
CA VAL A 168 1.78 23.73 -22.84
C VAL A 168 2.72 23.50 -21.67
N ARG A 169 2.23 23.68 -20.44
CA ARG A 169 2.99 23.57 -19.19
C ARG A 169 2.57 22.37 -18.38
N SER A 170 3.49 21.88 -17.56
CA SER A 170 3.20 20.81 -16.63
C SER A 170 2.24 21.27 -15.51
N PRO A 171 1.11 20.60 -15.28
CA PRO A 171 0.22 20.93 -14.18
C PRO A 171 0.71 20.40 -12.81
N ILE A 172 1.61 19.42 -12.80
CA ILE A 172 2.14 18.77 -11.59
C ILE A 172 3.67 18.64 -11.67
N ALA A 173 4.29 18.50 -10.51
CA ALA A 173 5.68 18.04 -10.43
C ALA A 173 5.71 16.52 -10.58
N GLY A 174 6.69 15.99 -11.31
CA GLY A 174 6.82 14.55 -11.53
C GLY A 174 7.79 14.21 -12.64
N ARG A 175 7.73 12.98 -13.12
CA ARG A 175 8.55 12.49 -14.22
C ARG A 175 7.73 12.46 -15.49
N ALA A 176 8.24 13.13 -16.53
CA ALA A 176 7.63 13.11 -17.85
C ALA A 176 7.97 11.78 -18.56
N GLY A 177 6.98 11.16 -19.16
CA GLY A 177 7.18 10.06 -20.10
C GLY A 177 7.80 10.54 -21.40
N ALA A 178 7.78 9.71 -22.44
CA ALA A 178 8.23 10.11 -23.76
C ALA A 178 7.29 11.15 -24.37
N ALA A 179 7.85 12.09 -25.14
CA ALA A 179 7.08 12.97 -26.00
C ALA A 179 6.46 12.15 -27.14
N LEU A 180 5.12 11.99 -27.10
CA LEU A 180 4.36 11.20 -28.09
C LEU A 180 4.23 11.93 -29.41
N LEU A 181 4.16 13.27 -29.38
CA LEU A 181 4.23 14.14 -30.55
C LEU A 181 5.51 14.99 -30.48
N LYS A 182 6.21 15.08 -31.60
CA LYS A 182 7.49 15.80 -31.75
C LYS A 182 7.29 17.09 -32.53
N ALA A 183 8.28 17.98 -32.49
CA ALA A 183 8.32 19.17 -33.32
C ALA A 183 8.06 18.85 -34.80
N GLY A 184 7.26 19.71 -35.46
CA GLY A 184 6.78 19.53 -36.82
C GLY A 184 5.45 18.77 -36.94
N ASN A 185 4.95 18.13 -35.87
CA ASN A 185 3.62 17.52 -35.88
C ASN A 185 2.53 18.53 -35.51
N ILE A 186 1.32 18.30 -36.02
CA ILE A 186 0.15 19.11 -35.70
C ILE A 186 -0.57 18.44 -34.53
N ALA A 187 -0.72 19.16 -33.42
CA ALA A 187 -1.50 18.73 -32.29
C ALA A 187 -2.99 19.08 -32.46
N GLN A 188 -3.87 18.14 -32.13
CA GLN A 188 -5.31 18.35 -32.15
C GLN A 188 -5.86 18.51 -30.73
N PRO A 189 -6.77 19.48 -30.50
CA PRO A 189 -7.25 19.81 -29.16
C PRO A 189 -8.06 18.66 -28.57
N ASN A 190 -7.75 18.31 -27.32
CA ASN A 190 -8.38 17.27 -26.51
C ASN A 190 -8.31 15.82 -27.08
N VAL A 191 -7.70 15.62 -28.23
CA VAL A 191 -7.54 14.30 -28.88
C VAL A 191 -6.16 13.75 -28.58
N ASP A 192 -5.13 14.46 -29.00
CA ASP A 192 -3.76 13.98 -28.95
C ASP A 192 -3.16 14.13 -27.55
N THR A 193 -2.65 13.02 -27.01
CA THR A 193 -1.82 13.05 -25.81
C THR A 193 -0.41 13.42 -26.22
N LEU A 194 0.12 14.50 -25.65
CA LEU A 194 1.47 15.00 -25.92
C LEU A 194 2.53 14.25 -25.10
N ALA A 195 2.23 14.06 -23.82
CA ALA A 195 3.06 13.30 -22.88
C ALA A 195 2.20 12.86 -21.68
N VAL A 196 2.73 11.92 -20.90
CA VAL A 196 2.16 11.53 -19.60
C VAL A 196 3.13 11.94 -18.51
N ILE A 197 2.64 12.58 -17.46
CA ILE A 197 3.45 13.00 -16.31
C ILE A 197 2.95 12.24 -15.09
N ASN A 198 3.85 11.49 -14.46
CA ASN A 198 3.57 10.74 -13.25
C ASN A 198 4.29 11.37 -12.07
N GLN A 199 3.55 11.59 -10.99
CA GLN A 199 4.14 11.98 -9.72
C GLN A 199 4.88 10.78 -9.13
N MET A 200 6.19 10.95 -8.89
CA MET A 200 7.06 9.90 -8.35
C MET A 200 7.22 9.98 -6.84
N GLN A 201 7.10 11.19 -6.29
CA GLN A 201 7.38 11.50 -4.88
C GLN A 201 6.30 12.43 -4.33
N PRO A 202 5.55 12.00 -3.29
CA PRO A 202 5.41 10.63 -2.81
C PRO A 202 4.66 9.74 -3.82
N ILE A 203 4.64 8.40 -3.55
CA ILE A 203 4.02 7.40 -4.42
C ILE A 203 3.13 6.47 -3.60
N TYR A 204 2.15 5.82 -4.22
CA TYR A 204 1.32 4.79 -3.60
C TYR A 204 1.83 3.38 -3.90
N VAL A 205 1.66 2.50 -2.92
CA VAL A 205 1.61 1.06 -3.14
C VAL A 205 0.19 0.61 -2.83
N ALA A 206 -0.51 0.14 -3.85
CA ALA A 206 -1.86 -0.41 -3.74
C ALA A 206 -1.78 -1.92 -3.56
N PHE A 207 -2.51 -2.48 -2.61
CA PHE A 207 -2.57 -3.91 -2.33
C PHE A 207 -3.95 -4.29 -1.81
N SER A 208 -4.26 -5.58 -1.82
CA SER A 208 -5.56 -6.07 -1.34
C SER A 208 -5.38 -7.09 -0.23
N LEU A 209 -6.24 -7.03 0.78
CA LEU A 209 -6.32 -8.02 1.86
C LEU A 209 -7.73 -8.62 1.92
N PRO A 210 -7.88 -9.87 2.39
CA PRO A 210 -9.18 -10.50 2.59
C PRO A 210 -10.07 -9.70 3.56
N GLU A 211 -11.39 -9.73 3.36
CA GLU A 211 -12.35 -8.98 4.18
C GLU A 211 -12.31 -9.35 5.67
N ASN A 212 -11.96 -10.61 6.00
CA ASN A 212 -11.82 -11.06 7.39
C ASN A 212 -10.71 -10.31 8.15
N SER A 213 -9.73 -9.74 7.44
CA SER A 213 -8.64 -8.95 8.01
C SER A 213 -9.05 -7.50 8.32
N LEU A 214 -10.19 -7.03 7.75
CA LEU A 214 -10.60 -5.62 7.83
C LEU A 214 -10.85 -5.17 9.27
N ALA A 215 -11.46 -6.02 10.10
CA ALA A 215 -11.75 -5.70 11.49
C ALA A 215 -10.46 -5.47 12.30
N ASP A 216 -9.45 -6.31 12.08
CA ASP A 216 -8.16 -6.20 12.76
C ASP A 216 -7.39 -4.97 12.27
N VAL A 217 -7.32 -4.76 10.95
CA VAL A 217 -6.66 -3.57 10.38
C VAL A 217 -7.28 -2.29 10.92
N ARG A 218 -8.61 -2.16 10.94
CA ARG A 218 -9.32 -0.98 11.46
C ARG A 218 -9.02 -0.74 12.94
N LYS A 219 -9.10 -1.79 13.75
CA LYS A 219 -8.81 -1.74 15.19
C LYS A 219 -7.39 -1.23 15.47
N TRP A 220 -6.43 -1.62 14.64
CA TRP A 220 -5.05 -1.19 14.80
C TRP A 220 -4.79 0.21 14.25
N MET A 221 -5.44 0.59 13.15
CA MET A 221 -5.36 1.97 12.63
C MET A 221 -5.90 3.02 13.61
N GLU A 222 -6.88 2.66 14.45
CA GLU A 222 -7.37 3.55 15.52
C GLU A 222 -6.34 3.78 16.63
N LYS A 223 -5.43 2.83 16.84
CA LYS A 223 -4.43 2.88 17.93
C LYS A 223 -3.08 3.43 17.50
N ALA A 224 -2.66 3.14 16.29
CA ALA A 224 -1.38 3.56 15.73
C ALA A 224 -1.43 3.55 14.20
N LYS A 225 -0.53 4.29 13.57
CA LYS A 225 -0.34 4.23 12.12
C LYS A 225 0.29 2.89 11.75
N ALA A 226 -0.36 2.13 10.88
CA ALA A 226 0.19 0.88 10.37
C ALA A 226 1.36 1.19 9.41
N THR A 227 2.50 0.59 9.66
CA THR A 227 3.68 0.69 8.79
C THR A 227 3.59 -0.38 7.71
N VAL A 228 3.87 0.01 6.48
CA VAL A 228 3.85 -0.86 5.31
C VAL A 228 5.25 -0.87 4.71
N SER A 229 5.83 -2.04 4.56
CA SER A 229 7.13 -2.24 3.91
C SER A 229 6.92 -2.90 2.55
N ALA A 230 7.61 -2.39 1.53
CA ALA A 230 7.61 -2.94 0.18
C ALA A 230 8.96 -3.61 -0.11
N TYR A 231 8.91 -4.81 -0.63
CA TYR A 231 10.09 -5.61 -0.96
C TYR A 231 10.06 -5.98 -2.44
N ASP A 232 11.23 -6.11 -3.00
CA ASP A 232 11.41 -6.66 -4.35
C ASP A 232 11.06 -8.15 -4.36
N PRO A 233 10.16 -8.62 -5.25
CA PRO A 233 9.71 -10.01 -5.24
C PRO A 233 10.80 -11.03 -5.56
N ASP A 234 11.80 -10.64 -6.36
CA ASP A 234 12.85 -11.55 -6.83
C ASP A 234 14.03 -11.63 -5.84
N SER A 235 14.48 -10.48 -5.34
CA SER A 235 15.65 -10.41 -4.45
C SER A 235 15.29 -10.41 -2.97
N GLY A 236 14.04 -10.11 -2.61
CA GLY A 236 13.61 -9.94 -1.22
C GLY A 236 14.15 -8.67 -0.53
N ASN A 237 14.80 -7.77 -1.28
CA ASN A 237 15.35 -6.54 -0.73
C ASN A 237 14.25 -5.54 -0.40
N LEU A 238 14.42 -4.82 0.70
CA LEU A 238 13.53 -3.73 1.08
C LEU A 238 13.70 -2.56 0.09
N LEU A 239 12.60 -2.20 -0.60
CA LEU A 239 12.55 -1.05 -1.50
C LEU A 239 12.14 0.24 -0.78
N GLY A 240 11.43 0.12 0.32
CA GLY A 240 11.03 1.28 1.12
C GLY A 240 9.99 0.94 2.17
N SER A 241 9.71 1.94 3.01
CA SER A 241 8.66 1.88 4.02
C SER A 241 7.75 3.09 3.91
N GLY A 242 6.47 2.86 4.13
CA GLY A 242 5.43 3.88 4.05
C GLY A 242 4.39 3.71 5.15
N GLU A 243 3.39 4.58 5.14
CA GLU A 243 2.25 4.54 6.05
C GLU A 243 0.99 4.12 5.31
N LEU A 244 0.16 3.28 5.93
CA LEU A 244 -1.17 2.95 5.43
C LEU A 244 -2.05 4.21 5.53
N THR A 245 -2.47 4.75 4.38
CA THR A 245 -3.20 6.02 4.31
C THR A 245 -4.64 5.87 3.82
N PHE A 246 -4.95 4.77 3.14
CA PHE A 246 -6.26 4.57 2.54
C PHE A 246 -6.73 3.12 2.71
N VAL A 247 -7.99 2.97 3.06
CA VAL A 247 -8.74 1.71 3.09
C VAL A 247 -10.00 1.94 2.27
N ASP A 248 -10.27 1.09 1.31
CA ASP A 248 -11.47 1.22 0.48
C ASP A 248 -12.73 1.05 1.33
N ASN A 249 -13.80 1.72 0.93
CA ASN A 249 -15.11 1.67 1.58
C ASN A 249 -15.97 0.50 1.11
N ALA A 250 -15.50 -0.29 0.14
CA ALA A 250 -16.20 -1.42 -0.43
C ALA A 250 -15.33 -2.68 -0.47
N VAL A 251 -15.98 -3.83 -0.31
CA VAL A 251 -15.39 -5.15 -0.56
C VAL A 251 -15.68 -5.53 -2.01
N ASP A 252 -14.68 -5.93 -2.75
CA ASP A 252 -14.88 -6.52 -4.08
C ASP A 252 -15.59 -7.86 -3.92
N ARG A 253 -16.84 -7.94 -4.38
CA ARG A 253 -17.70 -9.12 -4.26
C ARG A 253 -17.20 -10.32 -5.05
N THR A 254 -16.35 -10.11 -6.03
CA THR A 254 -15.81 -11.17 -6.89
C THR A 254 -14.67 -11.91 -6.20
N SER A 255 -13.82 -11.16 -5.53
CA SER A 255 -12.61 -11.68 -4.88
C SER A 255 -12.72 -11.81 -3.35
N GLY A 256 -13.70 -11.12 -2.70
CA GLY A 256 -13.79 -11.02 -1.24
C GLY A 256 -12.65 -10.20 -0.63
N MET A 257 -12.02 -9.33 -1.42
CA MET A 257 -10.88 -8.53 -1.02
C MET A 257 -11.26 -7.07 -0.80
N VAL A 258 -10.53 -6.40 0.09
CA VAL A 258 -10.59 -4.95 0.30
C VAL A 258 -9.30 -4.33 -0.20
N ALA A 259 -9.39 -3.23 -0.94
CA ALA A 259 -8.23 -2.51 -1.42
C ALA A 259 -7.70 -1.54 -0.36
N PHE A 260 -6.38 -1.48 -0.28
CA PHE A 260 -5.62 -0.61 0.61
C PHE A 260 -4.58 0.15 -0.18
N LYS A 261 -4.22 1.37 0.26
CA LYS A 261 -3.08 2.10 -0.28
C LYS A 261 -2.22 2.63 0.84
N ALA A 262 -0.93 2.44 0.69
CA ALA A 262 0.07 3.01 1.57
C ALA A 262 0.88 4.08 0.81
N THR A 263 1.22 5.17 1.50
CA THR A 263 2.00 6.27 0.94
C THR A 263 3.46 6.09 1.30
N PHE A 264 4.32 6.08 0.28
CA PHE A 264 5.76 5.95 0.39
C PHE A 264 6.43 7.26 -0.03
N PRO A 265 7.44 7.75 0.68
CA PRO A 265 8.17 8.96 0.32
C PRO A 265 8.89 8.85 -1.04
N ASN A 266 9.45 7.67 -1.34
CA ASN A 266 10.15 7.31 -2.59
C ASN A 266 11.26 8.29 -2.97
N THR A 267 12.07 8.74 -2.01
CA THR A 267 13.08 9.78 -2.21
C THR A 267 14.25 9.35 -3.11
N ASP A 268 14.46 8.07 -3.26
CA ASP A 268 15.51 7.43 -4.05
C ASP A 268 15.00 6.86 -5.38
N ASP A 269 13.72 7.10 -5.72
CA ASP A 269 13.04 6.57 -6.91
C ASP A 269 13.11 5.04 -7.04
N SER A 270 13.24 4.31 -5.92
CA SER A 270 13.32 2.84 -5.89
C SER A 270 11.99 2.16 -6.28
N LEU A 271 10.87 2.83 -6.04
CA LEU A 271 9.55 2.38 -6.42
C LEU A 271 9.13 3.03 -7.75
N TRP A 272 8.77 2.19 -8.73
CA TRP A 272 8.40 2.64 -10.06
C TRP A 272 6.93 2.35 -10.40
N PRO A 273 6.17 3.30 -10.96
CA PRO A 273 4.78 3.08 -11.35
C PRO A 273 4.59 1.85 -12.23
N GLY A 274 3.65 0.98 -11.85
CA GLY A 274 3.38 -0.29 -12.53
C GLY A 274 4.23 -1.47 -12.04
N GLN A 275 5.21 -1.26 -11.17
CA GLN A 275 6.01 -2.32 -10.56
C GLN A 275 5.16 -3.12 -9.56
N PHE A 276 5.30 -4.45 -9.57
CA PHE A 276 4.78 -5.31 -8.50
C PHE A 276 5.79 -5.41 -7.38
N VAL A 277 5.30 -5.46 -6.16
CA VAL A 277 6.11 -5.55 -4.94
C VAL A 277 5.45 -6.49 -3.92
N ASP A 278 6.27 -7.15 -3.11
CA ASP A 278 5.79 -7.86 -1.95
C ASP A 278 5.58 -6.86 -0.80
N VAL A 279 4.37 -6.86 -0.26
CA VAL A 279 3.96 -5.93 0.79
C VAL A 279 3.86 -6.66 2.10
N THR A 280 4.49 -6.11 3.14
CA THR A 280 4.30 -6.53 4.53
C THR A 280 3.69 -5.37 5.33
N VAL A 281 2.49 -5.57 5.82
CA VAL A 281 1.78 -4.62 6.68
C VAL A 281 2.03 -4.99 8.12
N LYS A 282 2.80 -4.18 8.87
CA LYS A 282 3.01 -4.33 10.31
C LYS A 282 1.94 -3.54 11.05
N LEU A 283 1.00 -4.27 11.65
CA LEU A 283 -0.13 -3.66 12.35
C LEU A 283 0.22 -3.29 13.80
N ALA A 284 0.90 -4.21 14.51
CA ALA A 284 1.24 -4.05 15.91
C ALA A 284 2.37 -4.99 16.34
N GLU A 285 2.82 -4.82 17.56
CA GLU A 285 3.57 -5.82 18.31
C GLU A 285 2.68 -6.38 19.42
N GLU A 286 2.52 -7.69 19.46
CA GLU A 286 1.84 -8.40 20.54
C GLU A 286 2.84 -8.69 21.65
N PRO A 287 2.74 -8.01 22.80
CA PRO A 287 3.67 -8.23 23.89
C PRO A 287 3.36 -9.54 24.61
N GLY A 288 4.42 -10.32 24.91
CA GLY A 288 4.29 -11.52 25.71
C GLY A 288 3.57 -12.69 25.03
N ALA A 289 3.59 -12.75 23.69
CA ALA A 289 3.06 -13.90 22.96
C ALA A 289 3.82 -15.18 23.30
N ILE A 290 3.10 -16.29 23.52
CA ILE A 290 3.69 -17.60 23.77
C ILE A 290 4.18 -18.16 22.44
N VAL A 291 5.47 -18.45 22.33
CA VAL A 291 6.09 -18.90 21.09
C VAL A 291 6.82 -20.21 21.25
N ILE A 292 6.75 -21.04 20.21
CA ILE A 292 7.50 -22.27 20.05
C ILE A 292 8.11 -22.36 18.65
N PRO A 293 9.16 -23.14 18.41
CA PRO A 293 9.58 -23.45 17.04
C PRO A 293 8.46 -24.13 16.27
N ALA A 294 8.21 -23.69 15.02
CA ALA A 294 7.19 -24.31 14.17
C ALA A 294 7.45 -25.80 13.93
N ALA A 295 8.72 -26.23 13.98
CA ALA A 295 9.13 -27.65 13.90
C ALA A 295 8.59 -28.54 15.03
N ALA A 296 8.18 -27.95 16.17
CA ALA A 296 7.57 -28.70 17.27
C ALA A 296 6.11 -29.11 17.00
N ILE A 297 5.46 -28.49 16.04
CA ILE A 297 4.04 -28.70 15.74
C ILE A 297 3.89 -29.95 14.87
N MET A 298 2.95 -30.79 15.27
CA MET A 298 2.49 -31.95 14.51
C MET A 298 1.01 -31.77 14.15
N GLU A 299 0.70 -31.96 12.89
CA GLU A 299 -0.69 -31.98 12.43
C GLU A 299 -1.30 -33.37 12.68
N GLY A 300 -2.33 -33.41 13.53
CA GLY A 300 -3.07 -34.62 13.86
C GLY A 300 -4.51 -34.56 13.39
N GLN A 301 -5.24 -35.68 13.50
CA GLN A 301 -6.66 -35.75 13.10
C GLN A 301 -7.57 -34.76 13.86
N HIS A 302 -7.12 -34.27 15.01
CA HIS A 302 -7.88 -33.35 15.88
C HIS A 302 -7.28 -31.94 15.92
N GLY A 303 -6.43 -31.59 14.96
CA GLY A 303 -5.73 -30.30 14.85
C GLY A 303 -4.27 -30.38 15.30
N ALA A 304 -3.66 -29.18 15.48
CA ALA A 304 -2.26 -29.05 15.85
C ALA A 304 -2.00 -29.60 17.27
N GLN A 305 -0.89 -30.33 17.42
CA GLN A 305 -0.49 -31.01 18.64
C GLN A 305 1.01 -30.88 18.83
N VAL A 306 1.48 -30.93 20.08
CA VAL A 306 2.89 -30.93 20.45
C VAL A 306 3.15 -31.96 21.54
N TYR A 307 4.36 -32.50 21.61
CA TYR A 307 4.81 -33.25 22.75
C TYR A 307 5.43 -32.31 23.81
N VAL A 308 4.84 -32.28 25.00
CA VAL A 308 5.36 -31.54 26.15
C VAL A 308 6.13 -32.50 27.03
N VAL A 309 7.38 -32.16 27.37
CA VAL A 309 8.27 -32.97 28.21
C VAL A 309 8.10 -32.57 29.65
N THR A 310 7.80 -33.55 30.52
CA THR A 310 7.74 -33.39 31.98
C THR A 310 8.66 -34.41 32.60
N GLY A 311 9.82 -33.96 33.11
CA GLY A 311 10.88 -34.84 33.58
C GLY A 311 11.47 -35.71 32.48
N GLU A 312 11.25 -37.04 32.54
CA GLU A 312 11.71 -38.01 31.52
C GLU A 312 10.59 -38.51 30.60
N THR A 313 9.38 -37.95 30.68
CA THR A 313 8.23 -38.40 29.89
C THR A 313 7.73 -37.29 28.99
N ALA A 314 7.14 -37.64 27.82
CA ALA A 314 6.55 -36.70 26.89
C ALA A 314 5.07 -37.02 26.68
N ASP A 315 4.23 -36.04 26.95
CA ASP A 315 2.78 -36.13 26.78
C ASP A 315 2.33 -35.36 25.55
N LEU A 316 1.47 -35.98 24.77
CA LEU A 316 0.87 -35.35 23.59
C LEU A 316 -0.24 -34.38 24.04
N ARG A 317 -0.09 -33.10 23.67
CA ARG A 317 -1.03 -32.05 24.02
C ARG A 317 -1.52 -31.33 22.80
N LYS A 318 -2.86 -31.12 22.74
CA LYS A 318 -3.48 -30.30 21.71
C LYS A 318 -3.19 -28.82 21.97
N ILE A 319 -2.85 -28.08 20.93
CA ILE A 319 -2.63 -26.64 20.97
C ILE A 319 -3.49 -25.93 19.92
N GLU A 320 -3.71 -24.65 20.13
CA GLU A 320 -4.32 -23.76 19.15
C GLU A 320 -3.23 -22.79 18.67
N VAL A 321 -2.82 -22.95 17.41
CA VAL A 321 -1.85 -22.07 16.76
C VAL A 321 -2.59 -20.90 16.17
N GLU A 322 -2.18 -19.67 16.49
CA GLU A 322 -2.78 -18.46 15.94
C GLU A 322 -2.14 -18.09 14.60
N ARG A 323 -0.80 -18.08 14.56
CA ARG A 323 -0.02 -17.76 13.37
C ARG A 323 1.40 -18.31 13.47
N SER A 324 2.07 -18.43 12.33
CA SER A 324 3.50 -18.78 12.27
C SER A 324 4.26 -17.69 11.51
N LEU A 325 5.42 -17.31 12.03
CA LEU A 325 6.27 -16.27 11.45
C LEU A 325 7.74 -16.61 11.68
N ASN A 326 8.56 -16.56 10.63
CA ASN A 326 10.00 -16.77 10.69
C ASN A 326 10.43 -18.03 11.45
N GLY A 327 9.74 -19.16 11.23
CA GLY A 327 10.05 -20.45 11.89
C GLY A 327 9.56 -20.56 13.32
N LEU A 328 8.89 -19.55 13.87
CA LEU A 328 8.22 -19.55 15.16
C LEU A 328 6.71 -19.63 14.97
N ALA A 329 6.03 -20.31 15.90
CA ALA A 329 4.58 -20.34 15.95
C ALA A 329 4.10 -19.67 17.25
N VAL A 330 3.15 -18.76 17.10
CA VAL A 330 2.44 -18.14 18.22
C VAL A 330 1.29 -19.05 18.63
N VAL A 331 1.29 -19.44 19.90
CA VAL A 331 0.30 -20.37 20.47
C VAL A 331 -0.71 -19.58 21.29
N LYS A 332 -1.99 -19.66 20.88
CA LYS A 332 -3.09 -19.00 21.58
C LYS A 332 -3.50 -19.73 22.87
N SER A 333 -3.49 -21.06 22.83
CA SER A 333 -3.87 -21.89 23.98
C SER A 333 -3.21 -23.28 23.94
N GLY A 334 -3.05 -23.90 25.11
CA GLY A 334 -2.56 -25.27 25.27
C GLY A 334 -1.13 -25.37 25.85
N LEU A 335 -0.37 -24.29 25.90
CA LEU A 335 0.97 -24.24 26.49
C LEU A 335 1.12 -23.14 27.53
N ARG A 336 2.12 -23.29 28.41
CA ARG A 336 2.51 -22.30 29.41
C ARG A 336 3.97 -21.92 29.21
N PRO A 337 4.34 -20.68 29.49
CA PRO A 337 5.75 -20.26 29.48
C PRO A 337 6.59 -21.13 30.40
N GLY A 338 7.81 -21.52 29.96
CA GLY A 338 8.74 -22.37 30.71
C GLY A 338 8.48 -23.87 30.56
N GLU A 339 7.47 -24.32 29.84
CA GLU A 339 7.33 -25.73 29.45
C GLU A 339 8.35 -26.07 28.35
N ILE A 340 8.66 -27.36 28.20
CA ILE A 340 9.62 -27.86 27.20
C ILE A 340 8.85 -28.65 26.14
N VAL A 341 9.09 -28.35 24.87
CA VAL A 341 8.45 -29.04 23.76
C VAL A 341 9.46 -29.76 22.88
N VAL A 342 9.06 -30.90 22.31
CA VAL A 342 9.90 -31.69 21.40
C VAL A 342 9.91 -31.05 20.02
N THR A 343 11.09 -30.79 19.47
CA THR A 343 11.28 -30.19 18.13
C THR A 343 11.71 -31.22 17.08
N THR A 344 12.40 -32.29 17.50
CA THR A 344 12.89 -33.33 16.59
C THR A 344 12.76 -34.70 17.28
N GLY A 345 12.41 -35.73 16.50
CA GLY A 345 12.26 -37.10 17.01
C GLY A 345 10.83 -37.49 17.42
N GLN A 346 9.84 -36.64 17.20
CA GLN A 346 8.43 -36.82 17.57
C GLN A 346 7.85 -38.17 17.10
N LEU A 347 8.25 -38.66 15.90
CA LEU A 347 7.76 -39.91 15.33
C LEU A 347 8.14 -41.17 16.13
N ARG A 348 9.09 -41.05 17.05
CA ARG A 348 9.55 -42.15 17.92
C ARG A 348 8.96 -42.07 19.33
N VAL A 349 8.30 -40.98 19.65
CA VAL A 349 7.70 -40.72 20.95
C VAL A 349 6.28 -41.29 20.97
N ILE A 350 5.99 -42.09 22.00
CA ILE A 350 4.64 -42.57 22.31
C ILE A 350 4.07 -41.67 23.41
N PRO A 351 2.79 -41.28 23.37
CA PRO A 351 2.19 -40.48 24.45
C PRO A 351 2.41 -41.12 25.82
N GLY A 352 2.97 -40.35 26.79
CA GLY A 352 3.38 -40.82 28.11
C GLY A 352 4.69 -41.64 28.13
N GLY A 353 5.34 -41.82 26.95
CA GLY A 353 6.59 -42.58 26.84
C GLY A 353 7.81 -41.85 27.36
N ARG A 354 8.86 -42.62 27.73
CA ARG A 354 10.13 -42.04 28.17
C ARG A 354 10.91 -41.46 27.00
N VAL A 355 11.47 -40.25 27.21
CA VAL A 355 12.31 -39.55 26.26
C VAL A 355 13.71 -39.32 26.86
N SER A 356 14.71 -39.32 25.98
CA SER A 356 16.08 -38.94 26.30
C SER A 356 16.43 -37.66 25.56
N ILE A 357 16.59 -36.57 26.27
CA ILE A 357 16.94 -35.28 25.67
C ILE A 357 18.40 -35.38 25.22
N LYS A 358 18.63 -35.28 23.89
CA LYS A 358 19.96 -35.04 23.36
C LYS A 358 20.34 -33.61 23.69
N SER A 359 21.49 -33.43 24.34
CA SER A 359 22.04 -32.11 24.73
C SER A 359 22.11 -31.17 23.52
N GLY A 360 21.16 -30.26 23.43
CA GLY A 360 20.95 -29.30 22.38
C GLY A 360 19.59 -28.65 22.58
N SER A 361 19.39 -27.93 23.71
CA SER A 361 18.27 -26.99 23.76
C SER A 361 18.56 -25.94 22.69
N THR A 362 17.84 -26.02 21.59
CA THR A 362 17.93 -24.98 20.57
C THR A 362 17.29 -23.74 21.16
N SER A 363 18.13 -22.85 21.73
CA SER A 363 17.70 -21.49 22.02
C SER A 363 17.16 -20.90 20.73
N LEU A 364 15.95 -20.38 20.78
CA LEU A 364 15.30 -19.75 19.64
C LEU A 364 16.20 -18.64 19.11
N ALA A 365 16.61 -18.72 17.83
CA ALA A 365 17.42 -17.69 17.21
C ALA A 365 16.76 -16.32 17.37
N PRO A 366 17.52 -15.22 17.57
CA PRO A 366 16.94 -13.89 17.62
C PRO A 366 16.24 -13.61 16.30
N VAL A 367 15.03 -13.06 16.35
CA VAL A 367 14.33 -12.53 15.19
C VAL A 367 15.24 -11.45 14.61
N SER A 368 15.79 -11.68 13.39
CA SER A 368 16.60 -10.66 12.71
C SER A 368 15.75 -9.43 12.49
N LYS A 369 16.31 -8.27 12.88
CA LYS A 369 15.67 -6.95 12.67
C LYS A 369 15.52 -6.65 11.22
#